data_26b16202898bf47c96f5b8667d93f164
#
_entry.id   26b16202898bf47c96f5b8667d93f164
#
_cell.length_a   1.000
_cell.length_b   1.000
_cell.length_c   1.000
_cell.angle_alpha   90.00
_cell.angle_beta   90.00
_cell.angle_gamma   90.00
#
_symmetry.space_group_name_H-M   'P 1'
#
loop_
_entity.id
_entity.type
_entity.pdbx_description
1 polymer ?
#
loop_
_entity_poly.entity_id
_entity_poly.type
_entity_poly.pdbx_seq_one_letter_code
_entity_poly.pdbx_strand_id
1 'polypeptide(L)'
;MEVFLGLMIPFIGTTLGASCVLFMKKSLSELVRRALAGFAAGVMVAASIWSLIIPAIDQSEKMGNLSFLPAFIGFWCGILFLLGLDHLIPRLHIGDSQAEGPKSKLGKTTMMVLAVTLHNIPEGMAIGVMFAGYLSNNMAITAASALALSIGIAIQNFPEGAIISMPLRAEGEKKGKAFFDGVISGIVEPIAAIITIIAAQYVIPILPYLLSFAAGAMIYVVVEELIPEMSQGQHSNIGTIFFAVGFSLMMVLDVALG
;
A
#
# COMPACT_ATOMS: atom_id res chain seq x y z
N MET A 1 -17.91 -14.26 5.95
CA MET A 1 -17.88 -13.89 4.52
C MET A 1 -17.16 -12.56 4.33
N GLU A 2 -17.53 -11.51 5.07
CA GLU A 2 -16.96 -10.15 4.98
C GLU A 2 -15.42 -10.12 5.17
N VAL A 3 -14.91 -10.79 6.22
CA VAL A 3 -13.46 -10.87 6.45
C VAL A 3 -12.73 -11.46 5.24
N PHE A 4 -13.17 -12.59 4.72
CA PHE A 4 -12.55 -13.22 3.55
C PHE A 4 -12.57 -12.30 2.33
N LEU A 5 -13.70 -11.65 2.07
CA LEU A 5 -13.80 -10.68 0.97
C LEU A 5 -12.84 -9.52 1.19
N GLY A 6 -12.82 -8.93 2.41
CA GLY A 6 -11.93 -7.82 2.72
C GLY A 6 -10.45 -8.16 2.53
N LEU A 7 -10.03 -9.37 2.88
CA LEU A 7 -8.66 -9.81 2.68
C LEU A 7 -8.29 -10.04 1.20
N MET A 8 -9.26 -10.46 0.39
CA MET A 8 -9.01 -10.81 -1.02
C MET A 8 -9.17 -9.64 -1.99
N ILE A 9 -9.98 -8.64 -1.64
CA ILE A 9 -10.26 -7.48 -2.49
C ILE A 9 -8.98 -6.74 -2.93
N PRO A 10 -8.02 -6.42 -2.06
CA PRO A 10 -6.76 -5.76 -2.45
C PRO A 10 -5.94 -6.61 -3.43
N PHE A 11 -5.73 -7.87 -3.13
CA PHE A 11 -5.04 -8.81 -4.02
C PHE A 11 -5.70 -8.92 -5.41
N ILE A 12 -7.04 -8.85 -5.48
CA ILE A 12 -7.77 -8.79 -6.75
C ILE A 12 -7.42 -7.49 -7.47
N GLY A 13 -7.31 -6.36 -6.77
CA GLY A 13 -6.88 -5.07 -7.33
C GLY A 13 -5.52 -5.18 -8.02
N THR A 14 -4.49 -5.66 -7.31
CA THR A 14 -3.14 -5.91 -7.84
C THR A 14 -3.17 -6.84 -9.05
N THR A 15 -3.93 -7.96 -8.95
CA THR A 15 -4.07 -8.95 -10.03
C THR A 15 -4.70 -8.34 -11.28
N LEU A 16 -5.75 -7.54 -11.14
CA LEU A 16 -6.42 -6.85 -12.24
C LEU A 16 -5.48 -5.83 -12.88
N GLY A 17 -4.74 -5.05 -12.08
CA GLY A 17 -3.70 -4.13 -12.57
C GLY A 17 -2.62 -4.87 -13.37
N ALA A 18 -2.07 -5.93 -12.81
CA ALA A 18 -1.08 -6.77 -13.48
C ALA A 18 -1.61 -7.36 -14.80
N SER A 19 -2.90 -7.67 -14.89
CA SER A 19 -3.53 -8.23 -16.09
C SER A 19 -3.47 -7.27 -17.29
N CYS A 20 -3.29 -5.97 -17.08
CA CYS A 20 -3.15 -4.99 -18.15
C CYS A 20 -2.04 -5.37 -19.15
N VAL A 21 -0.96 -6.00 -18.67
CA VAL A 21 0.16 -6.45 -19.53
C VAL A 21 -0.24 -7.47 -20.58
N LEU A 22 -1.29 -8.25 -20.34
CA LEU A 22 -1.76 -9.27 -21.28
C LEU A 22 -2.40 -8.64 -22.53
N PHE A 23 -3.10 -7.52 -22.35
CA PHE A 23 -3.87 -6.85 -23.40
C PHE A 23 -3.10 -5.72 -24.08
N MET A 24 -2.17 -5.08 -23.39
CA MET A 24 -1.43 -3.95 -23.95
C MET A 24 -0.33 -4.39 -24.91
N LYS A 25 -0.19 -3.66 -26.02
CA LYS A 25 0.82 -3.89 -27.06
C LYS A 25 2.09 -3.04 -26.87
N LYS A 26 2.00 -1.94 -26.13
CA LYS A 26 3.08 -0.97 -25.89
C LYS A 26 3.23 -0.72 -24.39
N SER A 27 4.39 -0.22 -23.97
CA SER A 27 4.62 0.30 -22.62
C SER A 27 3.64 1.43 -22.29
N LEU A 28 3.39 1.64 -20.99
CA LEU A 28 2.65 2.81 -20.52
C LEU A 28 3.36 4.10 -20.97
N SER A 29 2.59 5.09 -21.42
CA SER A 29 3.16 6.42 -21.64
C SER A 29 3.55 7.02 -20.28
N GLU A 30 4.55 7.88 -20.30
CA GLU A 30 5.02 8.58 -19.10
C GLU A 30 3.87 9.34 -18.39
N LEU A 31 2.99 10.01 -19.16
CA LEU A 31 1.84 10.71 -18.61
C LEU A 31 0.87 9.77 -17.87
N VAL A 32 0.58 8.60 -18.44
CA VAL A 32 -0.30 7.61 -17.78
C VAL A 32 0.34 7.07 -16.51
N ARG A 33 1.63 6.74 -16.54
CA ARG A 33 2.36 6.26 -15.36
C ARG A 33 2.32 7.30 -14.24
N ARG A 34 2.58 8.57 -14.54
CA ARG A 34 2.51 9.68 -13.58
C ARG A 34 1.11 9.89 -13.02
N ALA A 35 0.08 9.76 -13.86
CA ALA A 35 -1.31 9.83 -13.41
C ALA A 35 -1.66 8.68 -12.45
N LEU A 36 -1.25 7.46 -12.77
CA LEU A 36 -1.48 6.28 -11.94
C LEU A 36 -0.75 6.38 -10.60
N ALA A 37 0.54 6.78 -10.61
CA ALA A 37 1.32 6.98 -9.39
C ALA A 37 0.73 8.09 -8.51
N GLY A 38 0.34 9.22 -9.11
CA GLY A 38 -0.34 10.30 -8.37
C GLY A 38 -1.66 9.85 -7.76
N PHE A 39 -2.47 9.10 -8.51
CA PHE A 39 -3.74 8.57 -8.03
C PHE A 39 -3.55 7.62 -6.84
N ALA A 40 -2.64 6.65 -6.95
CA ALA A 40 -2.31 5.73 -5.88
C ALA A 40 -1.81 6.48 -4.63
N ALA A 41 -0.87 7.42 -4.79
CA ALA A 41 -0.37 8.26 -3.70
C ALA A 41 -1.50 9.01 -2.98
N GLY A 42 -2.45 9.58 -3.72
CA GLY A 42 -3.60 10.28 -3.15
C GLY A 42 -4.49 9.37 -2.30
N VAL A 43 -4.82 8.17 -2.82
CA VAL A 43 -5.60 7.16 -2.09
C VAL A 43 -4.86 6.74 -0.81
N MET A 44 -3.56 6.42 -0.89
CA MET A 44 -2.75 5.99 0.25
C MET A 44 -2.68 7.06 1.35
N VAL A 45 -2.48 8.33 0.99
CA VAL A 45 -2.44 9.43 1.97
C VAL A 45 -3.79 9.56 2.68
N ALA A 46 -4.90 9.54 1.95
CA ALA A 46 -6.22 9.62 2.55
C ALA A 46 -6.50 8.42 3.47
N ALA A 47 -6.24 7.18 3.03
CA ALA A 47 -6.39 5.98 3.84
C ALA A 47 -5.54 6.04 5.12
N SER A 48 -4.29 6.49 5.01
CA SER A 48 -3.41 6.65 6.17
C SER A 48 -3.99 7.59 7.23
N ILE A 49 -4.69 8.65 6.81
CA ILE A 49 -5.27 9.62 7.72
C ILE A 49 -6.59 9.10 8.31
N TRP A 50 -7.58 8.83 7.45
CA TRP A 50 -8.96 8.52 7.88
C TRP A 50 -9.12 7.11 8.43
N SER A 51 -8.58 6.10 7.74
CA SER A 51 -8.75 4.71 8.16
C SER A 51 -7.77 4.26 9.25
N LEU A 52 -6.63 4.95 9.44
CA LEU A 52 -5.57 4.47 10.34
C LEU A 52 -5.21 5.45 11.45
N ILE A 53 -4.79 6.69 11.13
CA ILE A 53 -4.31 7.65 12.15
C ILE A 53 -5.47 8.15 13.03
N ILE A 54 -6.58 8.56 12.42
CA ILE A 54 -7.73 9.06 13.19
C ILE A 54 -8.26 7.97 14.13
N PRO A 55 -8.57 6.74 13.70
CA PRO A 55 -8.97 5.67 14.59
C PRO A 55 -7.94 5.32 15.68
N ALA A 56 -6.64 5.44 15.40
CA ALA A 56 -5.61 5.24 16.42
C ALA A 56 -5.66 6.27 17.54
N ILE A 57 -5.91 7.55 17.18
CA ILE A 57 -6.06 8.64 18.16
C ILE A 57 -7.34 8.46 18.96
N ASP A 58 -8.46 8.16 18.29
CA ASP A 58 -9.78 7.97 18.93
C ASP A 58 -9.76 6.83 19.95
N GLN A 59 -9.11 5.71 19.62
CA GLN A 59 -8.94 4.60 20.54
C GLN A 59 -8.06 4.95 21.77
N SER A 60 -7.31 6.04 21.69
CA SER A 60 -6.41 6.52 22.73
C SER A 60 -7.00 7.66 23.55
N GLU A 61 -8.27 8.04 23.36
CA GLU A 61 -8.94 9.18 24.03
C GLU A 61 -8.82 9.15 25.57
N LYS A 62 -8.79 7.95 26.17
CA LYS A 62 -8.61 7.78 27.62
C LYS A 62 -7.31 8.38 28.15
N MET A 63 -6.33 8.64 27.29
CA MET A 63 -5.06 9.29 27.62
C MET A 63 -5.17 10.83 27.69
N GLY A 64 -6.34 11.41 27.41
CA GLY A 64 -6.56 12.86 27.43
C GLY A 64 -5.63 13.59 26.47
N ASN A 65 -4.88 14.57 26.95
CA ASN A 65 -3.97 15.36 26.12
C ASN A 65 -2.81 14.55 25.50
N LEU A 66 -2.60 13.30 25.90
CA LEU A 66 -1.58 12.40 25.36
C LEU A 66 -2.16 11.37 24.38
N SER A 67 -3.40 11.50 23.95
CA SER A 67 -4.06 10.58 23.00
C SER A 67 -3.33 10.44 21.65
N PHE A 68 -2.57 11.46 21.27
CA PHE A 68 -1.74 11.42 20.07
C PHE A 68 -0.49 10.52 20.19
N LEU A 69 -0.06 10.18 21.41
CA LEU A 69 1.25 9.54 21.65
C LEU A 69 1.36 8.12 21.02
N PRO A 70 0.36 7.22 21.13
CA PRO A 70 0.40 5.95 20.43
C PRO A 70 0.50 6.13 18.91
N ALA A 71 -0.28 7.06 18.35
CA ALA A 71 -0.24 7.36 16.93
C ALA A 71 1.13 7.92 16.49
N PHE A 72 1.71 8.82 17.26
CA PHE A 72 3.04 9.37 17.01
C PHE A 72 4.12 8.29 17.02
N ILE A 73 4.14 7.45 18.05
CA ILE A 73 5.16 6.39 18.19
C ILE A 73 5.01 5.36 17.08
N GLY A 74 3.78 4.86 16.83
CA GLY A 74 3.52 3.87 15.80
C GLY A 74 3.91 4.38 14.41
N PHE A 75 3.54 5.61 14.07
CA PHE A 75 3.88 6.24 12.80
C PHE A 75 5.39 6.28 12.55
N TRP A 76 6.17 6.74 13.53
CA TRP A 76 7.63 6.74 13.41
C TRP A 76 8.21 5.34 13.33
N CYS A 77 7.66 4.38 14.07
CA CYS A 77 8.08 2.98 13.96
C CYS A 77 7.84 2.43 12.56
N GLY A 78 6.72 2.77 11.91
CA GLY A 78 6.41 2.36 10.54
C GLY A 78 7.40 2.93 9.52
N ILE A 79 7.68 4.24 9.59
CA ILE A 79 8.69 4.89 8.75
C ILE A 79 10.07 4.26 8.94
N LEU A 80 10.54 4.12 10.19
CA LEU A 80 11.86 3.58 10.48
C LEU A 80 11.99 2.10 10.12
N PHE A 81 10.90 1.34 10.18
CA PHE A 81 10.85 -0.04 9.76
C PHE A 81 11.12 -0.17 8.25
N LEU A 82 10.40 0.58 7.41
CA LEU A 82 10.63 0.54 5.96
C LEU A 82 11.99 1.12 5.59
N LEU A 83 12.40 2.24 6.18
CA LEU A 83 13.74 2.78 6.00
C LEU A 83 14.82 1.74 6.33
N GLY A 84 14.63 0.96 7.39
CA GLY A 84 15.51 -0.14 7.75
C GLY A 84 15.51 -1.27 6.72
N LEU A 85 14.34 -1.68 6.22
CA LEU A 85 14.23 -2.68 5.17
C LEU A 85 14.93 -2.22 3.89
N ASP A 86 14.80 -0.96 3.53
CA ASP A 86 15.44 -0.36 2.37
C ASP A 86 16.96 -0.45 2.40
N HIS A 87 17.54 -0.36 3.59
CA HIS A 87 18.99 -0.53 3.77
C HIS A 87 19.45 -1.99 3.85
N LEU A 88 18.54 -2.91 4.23
CA LEU A 88 18.86 -4.31 4.46
C LEU A 88 18.60 -5.21 3.25
N ILE A 89 17.72 -4.81 2.34
CA ILE A 89 17.27 -5.65 1.23
C ILE A 89 17.66 -5.01 -0.10
N PRO A 90 18.34 -5.76 -1.01
CA PRO A 90 18.68 -5.27 -2.32
C PRO A 90 17.43 -5.08 -3.16
N ARG A 91 17.18 -3.87 -3.63
CA ARG A 91 16.01 -3.50 -4.43
C ARG A 91 16.37 -2.55 -5.55
N LEU A 92 15.47 -2.42 -6.50
CA LEU A 92 15.59 -1.52 -7.62
C LEU A 92 14.24 -0.86 -7.89
N HIS A 93 14.23 0.47 -7.86
CA HIS A 93 13.04 1.21 -8.25
C HIS A 93 12.84 1.21 -9.77
N ILE A 94 11.59 1.35 -10.18
CA ILE A 94 11.22 1.36 -11.60
C ILE A 94 11.79 2.62 -12.26
N GLY A 95 12.65 2.41 -13.27
CA GLY A 95 13.32 3.48 -14.00
C GLY A 95 14.73 3.78 -13.54
N ASP A 96 15.18 3.23 -12.41
CA ASP A 96 16.55 3.41 -11.95
C ASP A 96 17.53 2.42 -12.59
N SER A 97 18.77 2.88 -12.74
CA SER A 97 19.89 2.06 -13.22
C SER A 97 20.75 1.48 -12.10
N GLN A 98 20.65 2.01 -10.90
CA GLN A 98 21.43 1.59 -9.73
C GLN A 98 20.54 0.95 -8.69
N ALA A 99 20.91 -0.24 -8.23
CA ALA A 99 20.22 -0.92 -7.15
C ALA A 99 20.60 -0.28 -5.80
N GLU A 100 19.63 -0.16 -4.92
CA GLU A 100 19.80 0.27 -3.54
C GLU A 100 19.99 -0.94 -2.60
N GLY A 101 20.48 -0.67 -1.38
CA GLY A 101 20.76 -1.70 -0.39
C GLY A 101 22.06 -2.48 -0.64
N PRO A 102 22.20 -3.68 -0.05
CA PRO A 102 23.42 -4.49 -0.16
C PRO A 102 23.66 -4.96 -1.58
N LYS A 103 24.93 -5.06 -1.99
CA LYS A 103 25.30 -5.65 -3.28
C LYS A 103 24.75 -7.06 -3.41
N SER A 104 23.96 -7.32 -4.46
CA SER A 104 23.29 -8.58 -4.70
C SER A 104 23.58 -9.11 -6.10
N LYS A 105 23.49 -10.44 -6.26
CA LYS A 105 23.52 -11.12 -7.56
C LYS A 105 22.12 -11.32 -8.14
N LEU A 106 21.07 -10.79 -7.49
CA LEU A 106 19.70 -10.87 -7.98
C LEU A 106 19.55 -10.11 -9.31
N GLY A 107 18.77 -10.68 -10.21
CA GLY A 107 18.45 -10.01 -11.47
C GLY A 107 17.60 -8.75 -11.23
N LYS A 108 17.69 -7.78 -12.14
CA LYS A 108 16.97 -6.51 -12.08
C LYS A 108 15.46 -6.70 -11.82
N THR A 109 14.82 -7.59 -12.62
CA THR A 109 13.40 -7.95 -12.47
C THR A 109 13.06 -8.41 -11.05
N THR A 110 13.89 -9.30 -10.47
CA THR A 110 13.65 -9.81 -9.11
C THR A 110 13.73 -8.71 -8.05
N MET A 111 14.70 -7.79 -8.19
CA MET A 111 14.83 -6.67 -7.26
C MET A 111 13.65 -5.70 -7.34
N MET A 112 13.11 -5.46 -8.55
CA MET A 112 11.91 -4.63 -8.74
C MET A 112 10.67 -5.28 -8.11
N VAL A 113 10.43 -6.57 -8.36
CA VAL A 113 9.31 -7.30 -7.76
C VAL A 113 9.44 -7.34 -6.24
N LEU A 114 10.67 -7.52 -5.72
CA LEU A 114 10.92 -7.55 -4.28
C LEU A 114 10.62 -6.21 -3.61
N ALA A 115 11.00 -5.09 -4.24
CA ALA A 115 10.69 -3.75 -3.73
C ALA A 115 9.19 -3.61 -3.46
N VAL A 116 8.35 -3.83 -4.48
CA VAL A 116 6.90 -3.69 -4.34
C VAL A 116 6.30 -4.74 -3.38
N THR A 117 6.82 -5.97 -3.41
CA THR A 117 6.36 -7.00 -2.46
C THR A 117 6.54 -6.57 -1.01
N LEU A 118 7.64 -5.86 -0.70
CA LEU A 118 7.89 -5.35 0.65
C LEU A 118 6.92 -4.23 1.05
N HIS A 119 6.50 -3.39 0.09
CA HIS A 119 5.53 -2.33 0.34
C HIS A 119 4.12 -2.87 0.57
N ASN A 120 3.76 -3.97 -0.07
CA ASN A 120 2.45 -4.60 0.10
C ASN A 120 2.29 -5.31 1.48
N ILE A 121 3.40 -5.59 2.19
CA ILE A 121 3.32 -6.17 3.56
C ILE A 121 2.60 -5.24 4.54
N PRO A 122 2.98 -3.95 4.71
CA PRO A 122 2.27 -3.01 5.56
C PRO A 122 0.79 -2.82 5.18
N GLU A 123 0.46 -2.86 3.90
CA GLU A 123 -0.92 -2.77 3.42
C GLU A 123 -1.75 -3.98 3.89
N GLY A 124 -1.23 -5.17 3.70
CA GLY A 124 -1.85 -6.39 4.24
C GLY A 124 -1.96 -6.36 5.76
N MET A 125 -0.94 -5.86 6.46
CA MET A 125 -1.00 -5.68 7.92
C MET A 125 -2.08 -4.68 8.32
N ALA A 126 -2.24 -3.55 7.62
CA ALA A 126 -3.29 -2.56 7.88
C ALA A 126 -4.67 -3.19 7.84
N ILE A 127 -4.96 -3.97 6.77
CA ILE A 127 -6.21 -4.71 6.62
C ILE A 127 -6.38 -5.72 7.77
N GLY A 128 -5.32 -6.45 8.07
CA GLY A 128 -5.32 -7.44 9.16
C GLY A 128 -5.60 -6.82 10.53
N VAL A 129 -5.03 -5.66 10.83
CA VAL A 129 -5.26 -4.90 12.06
C VAL A 129 -6.71 -4.43 12.15
N MET A 130 -7.27 -3.90 11.07
CA MET A 130 -8.67 -3.47 11.01
C MET A 130 -9.63 -4.64 11.24
N PHE A 131 -9.43 -5.77 10.55
CA PHE A 131 -10.28 -6.94 10.77
C PHE A 131 -10.06 -7.62 12.10
N ALA A 132 -8.86 -7.60 12.68
CA ALA A 132 -8.63 -8.06 14.05
C ALA A 132 -9.39 -7.20 15.06
N GLY A 133 -9.38 -5.87 14.90
CA GLY A 133 -10.18 -4.94 15.69
C GLY A 133 -11.68 -5.22 15.57
N TYR A 134 -12.19 -5.35 14.36
CA TYR A 134 -13.60 -5.69 14.11
C TYR A 134 -13.99 -7.02 14.78
N LEU A 135 -13.23 -8.09 14.59
CA LEU A 135 -13.51 -9.40 15.17
C LEU A 135 -13.42 -9.41 16.71
N SER A 136 -12.70 -8.49 17.31
CA SER A 136 -12.63 -8.33 18.76
C SER A 136 -13.78 -7.52 19.35
N ASN A 137 -14.78 -7.14 18.54
CA ASN A 137 -15.87 -6.24 18.90
C ASN A 137 -15.38 -4.86 19.43
N ASN A 138 -14.29 -4.35 18.87
CA ASN A 138 -13.84 -3.00 19.14
C ASN A 138 -14.85 -2.01 18.57
N MET A 139 -15.50 -1.23 19.43
CA MET A 139 -16.60 -0.33 19.03
C MET A 139 -16.17 0.78 18.05
N ALA A 140 -14.89 1.07 17.96
CA ALA A 140 -14.35 2.08 17.04
C ALA A 140 -14.08 1.52 15.62
N ILE A 141 -14.15 0.20 15.41
CA ILE A 141 -13.87 -0.43 14.12
C ILE A 141 -15.08 -1.26 13.68
N THR A 142 -15.73 -0.81 12.62
CA THR A 142 -16.89 -1.49 12.02
C THR A 142 -16.44 -2.39 10.87
N ALA A 143 -17.30 -3.34 10.46
CA ALA A 143 -17.07 -4.10 9.23
C ALA A 143 -17.03 -3.17 8.00
N ALA A 144 -17.82 -2.11 8.02
CA ALA A 144 -17.89 -1.15 6.92
C ALA A 144 -16.59 -0.35 6.80
N SER A 145 -16.01 0.15 7.92
CA SER A 145 -14.73 0.84 7.90
C SER A 145 -13.57 -0.07 7.46
N ALA A 146 -13.55 -1.33 7.92
CA ALA A 146 -12.56 -2.31 7.47
C ALA A 146 -12.67 -2.62 5.98
N LEU A 147 -13.90 -2.74 5.45
CA LEU A 147 -14.14 -2.94 4.01
C LEU A 147 -13.83 -1.69 3.20
N ALA A 148 -14.11 -0.48 3.70
CA ALA A 148 -13.76 0.78 3.06
C ALA A 148 -12.24 0.88 2.83
N LEU A 149 -11.44 0.57 3.87
CA LEU A 149 -9.98 0.48 3.73
C LEU A 149 -9.57 -0.58 2.69
N SER A 150 -10.15 -1.79 2.73
CA SER A 150 -9.84 -2.85 1.77
C SER A 150 -10.14 -2.45 0.33
N ILE A 151 -11.26 -1.76 0.10
CA ILE A 151 -11.63 -1.24 -1.22
C ILE A 151 -10.68 -0.14 -1.65
N GLY A 152 -10.32 0.78 -0.76
CA GLY A 152 -9.35 1.84 -1.02
C GLY A 152 -7.99 1.28 -1.43
N ILE A 153 -7.47 0.30 -0.68
CA ILE A 153 -6.22 -0.39 -1.02
C ILE A 153 -6.35 -1.12 -2.36
N ALA A 154 -7.47 -1.78 -2.66
CA ALA A 154 -7.67 -2.41 -3.97
C ALA A 154 -7.65 -1.42 -5.14
N ILE A 155 -8.20 -0.23 -4.94
CA ILE A 155 -8.24 0.83 -5.94
C ILE A 155 -6.84 1.37 -6.22
N GLN A 156 -5.96 1.54 -5.22
CA GLN A 156 -4.57 1.94 -5.42
C GLN A 156 -3.71 0.81 -5.98
N ASN A 157 -3.96 -0.43 -5.59
CA ASN A 157 -3.23 -1.62 -6.04
C ASN A 157 -3.44 -1.92 -7.53
N PHE A 158 -4.55 -1.49 -8.11
CA PHE A 158 -4.74 -1.60 -9.57
C PHE A 158 -3.67 -0.81 -10.35
N PRO A 159 -3.44 0.49 -10.11
CA PRO A 159 -2.27 1.19 -10.63
C PRO A 159 -0.94 0.48 -10.39
N GLU A 160 -0.70 0.04 -9.17
CA GLU A 160 0.57 -0.59 -8.77
C GLU A 160 0.84 -1.89 -9.55
N GLY A 161 -0.15 -2.78 -9.64
CA GLY A 161 -0.03 -4.00 -10.44
C GLY A 161 0.30 -3.72 -11.91
N ALA A 162 -0.27 -2.66 -12.49
CA ALA A 162 0.05 -2.22 -13.86
C ALA A 162 1.46 -1.63 -13.96
N ILE A 163 1.86 -0.79 -13.01
CA ILE A 163 3.18 -0.15 -12.94
C ILE A 163 4.29 -1.20 -12.78
N ILE A 164 4.05 -2.32 -12.11
CA ILE A 164 5.02 -3.42 -11.98
C ILE A 164 5.10 -4.24 -13.26
N SER A 165 3.97 -4.79 -13.70
CA SER A 165 3.94 -5.80 -14.76
C SER A 165 4.33 -5.26 -16.13
N MET A 166 4.05 -4.00 -16.41
CA MET A 166 4.29 -3.42 -17.72
C MET A 166 5.76 -3.05 -17.98
N PRO A 167 6.53 -2.48 -17.06
CA PRO A 167 7.98 -2.32 -17.23
C PRO A 167 8.70 -3.67 -17.37
N LEU A 168 8.31 -4.70 -16.63
CA LEU A 168 8.89 -6.04 -16.79
C LEU A 168 8.74 -6.56 -18.24
N ARG A 169 7.59 -6.30 -18.84
CA ARG A 169 7.35 -6.60 -20.25
C ARG A 169 8.22 -5.75 -21.19
N ALA A 170 8.41 -4.46 -20.86
CA ALA A 170 9.26 -3.56 -21.66
C ALA A 170 10.74 -3.98 -21.62
N GLU A 171 11.21 -4.58 -20.53
CA GLU A 171 12.55 -5.15 -20.39
C GLU A 171 12.73 -6.52 -21.05
N GLY A 172 11.72 -7.03 -21.78
CA GLY A 172 11.81 -8.24 -22.57
C GLY A 172 11.19 -9.49 -21.97
N GLU A 173 10.64 -9.42 -20.76
CA GLU A 173 9.94 -10.55 -20.16
C GLU A 173 8.70 -10.96 -20.97
N LYS A 174 8.37 -12.25 -20.95
CA LYS A 174 7.14 -12.76 -21.59
C LYS A 174 5.91 -12.22 -20.85
N LYS A 175 4.83 -11.87 -21.58
CA LYS A 175 3.59 -11.34 -21.00
C LYS A 175 3.07 -12.17 -19.82
N GLY A 176 3.03 -13.49 -19.96
CA GLY A 176 2.56 -14.38 -18.89
C GLY A 176 3.46 -14.36 -17.66
N LYS A 177 4.80 -14.23 -17.83
CA LYS A 177 5.71 -14.12 -16.71
C LYS A 177 5.57 -12.76 -16.02
N ALA A 178 5.56 -11.66 -16.77
CA ALA A 178 5.34 -10.33 -16.23
C ALA A 178 4.00 -10.20 -15.48
N PHE A 179 2.93 -10.82 -15.98
CA PHE A 179 1.66 -10.94 -15.26
C PHE A 179 1.82 -11.70 -13.95
N PHE A 180 2.44 -12.87 -13.99
CA PHE A 180 2.62 -13.73 -12.82
C PHE A 180 3.49 -13.06 -11.75
N ASP A 181 4.55 -12.38 -12.13
CA ASP A 181 5.43 -11.61 -11.23
C ASP A 181 4.64 -10.48 -10.54
N GLY A 182 3.74 -9.79 -11.27
CA GLY A 182 2.83 -8.81 -10.69
C GLY A 182 1.81 -9.42 -9.73
N VAL A 183 1.28 -10.62 -10.03
CA VAL A 183 0.36 -11.34 -9.11
C VAL A 183 1.10 -11.77 -7.84
N ILE A 184 2.34 -12.26 -7.96
CA ILE A 184 3.14 -12.68 -6.80
C ILE A 184 3.42 -11.49 -5.87
N SER A 185 3.67 -10.29 -6.39
CA SER A 185 3.91 -9.12 -5.53
C SER A 185 2.73 -8.79 -4.62
N GLY A 186 1.49 -9.06 -5.07
CA GLY A 186 0.27 -8.80 -4.29
C GLY A 186 -0.12 -9.93 -3.31
N ILE A 187 0.39 -11.17 -3.50
CA ILE A 187 -0.05 -12.29 -2.67
C ILE A 187 0.35 -12.15 -1.19
N VAL A 188 1.33 -11.31 -0.90
CA VAL A 188 1.77 -11.05 0.48
C VAL A 188 0.73 -10.29 1.29
N GLU A 189 -0.17 -9.54 0.65
CA GLU A 189 -1.23 -8.77 1.32
C GLU A 189 -2.19 -9.67 2.10
N PRO A 190 -2.89 -10.64 1.47
CA PRO A 190 -3.74 -11.55 2.23
C PRO A 190 -2.96 -12.41 3.22
N ILE A 191 -1.70 -12.76 2.93
CA ILE A 191 -0.86 -13.52 3.87
C ILE A 191 -0.56 -12.67 5.11
N ALA A 192 -0.10 -11.43 4.95
CA ALA A 192 0.19 -10.52 6.05
C ALA A 192 -1.08 -10.22 6.88
N ALA A 193 -2.23 -10.02 6.21
CA ALA A 193 -3.51 -9.82 6.87
C ALA A 193 -3.93 -11.05 7.71
N ILE A 194 -3.82 -12.26 7.17
CA ILE A 194 -4.14 -13.50 7.89
C ILE A 194 -3.22 -13.67 9.11
N ILE A 195 -1.91 -13.46 8.95
CA ILE A 195 -0.95 -13.55 10.06
C ILE A 195 -1.32 -12.55 11.15
N THR A 196 -1.66 -11.32 10.79
CA THR A 196 -2.06 -10.27 11.72
C THR A 196 -3.34 -10.64 12.48
N ILE A 197 -4.34 -11.20 11.80
CA ILE A 197 -5.59 -11.68 12.43
C ILE A 197 -5.33 -12.86 13.38
N ILE A 198 -4.49 -13.83 12.98
CA ILE A 198 -4.11 -14.94 13.85
C ILE A 198 -3.39 -14.45 15.11
N ALA A 199 -2.58 -13.40 14.97
CA ALA A 199 -1.89 -12.75 16.08
C ALA A 199 -2.78 -11.78 16.88
N ALA A 200 -4.11 -11.76 16.69
CA ALA A 200 -5.03 -10.77 17.25
C ALA A 200 -4.88 -10.57 18.77
N GLN A 201 -4.62 -11.64 19.54
CA GLN A 201 -4.40 -11.55 21.00
C GLN A 201 -3.23 -10.62 21.38
N TYR A 202 -2.23 -10.47 20.50
CA TYR A 202 -1.11 -9.54 20.68
C TYR A 202 -1.35 -8.19 20.00
N VAL A 203 -2.12 -8.19 18.92
CA VAL A 203 -2.45 -7.01 18.09
C VAL A 203 -3.40 -6.07 18.84
N ILE A 204 -4.47 -6.62 19.44
CA ILE A 204 -5.53 -5.82 20.07
C ILE A 204 -5.03 -4.93 21.20
N PRO A 205 -4.17 -5.36 22.13
CA PRO A 205 -3.67 -4.51 23.21
C PRO A 205 -2.84 -3.31 22.72
N ILE A 206 -2.25 -3.40 21.54
CA ILE A 206 -1.40 -2.36 20.95
C ILE A 206 -1.98 -1.82 19.63
N LEU A 207 -3.28 -1.99 19.44
CA LEU A 207 -3.98 -1.65 18.20
C LEU A 207 -3.71 -0.22 17.71
N PRO A 208 -3.76 0.85 18.55
CA PRO A 208 -3.46 2.21 18.10
C PRO A 208 -2.05 2.37 17.53
N TYR A 209 -1.07 1.67 18.11
CA TYR A 209 0.31 1.68 17.61
C TYR A 209 0.44 0.98 16.25
N LEU A 210 -0.29 -0.12 16.05
CA LEU A 210 -0.21 -0.89 14.80
C LEU A 210 -0.98 -0.23 13.66
N LEU A 211 -2.12 0.42 13.94
CA LEU A 211 -2.82 1.25 12.95
C LEU A 211 -1.90 2.36 12.43
N SER A 212 -1.29 3.11 13.34
CA SER A 212 -0.39 4.20 12.96
C SER A 212 0.96 3.71 12.42
N PHE A 213 1.44 2.53 12.81
CA PHE A 213 2.59 1.89 12.17
C PHE A 213 2.32 1.64 10.68
N ALA A 214 1.17 1.05 10.35
CA ALA A 214 0.79 0.84 8.96
C ALA A 214 0.68 2.17 8.20
N ALA A 215 0.07 3.19 8.81
CA ALA A 215 0.01 4.54 8.23
C ALA A 215 1.40 5.13 7.96
N GLY A 216 2.33 5.02 8.91
CA GLY A 216 3.71 5.49 8.74
C GLY A 216 4.44 4.78 7.61
N ALA A 217 4.29 3.46 7.52
CA ALA A 217 4.86 2.66 6.44
C ALA A 217 4.26 3.06 5.07
N MET A 218 2.95 3.24 4.97
CA MET A 218 2.29 3.70 3.73
C MET A 218 2.76 5.10 3.32
N ILE A 219 2.87 6.04 4.27
CA ILE A 219 3.38 7.40 3.97
C ILE A 219 4.84 7.35 3.53
N TYR A 220 5.67 6.45 4.08
CA TYR A 220 7.03 6.24 3.61
C TYR A 220 7.05 5.88 2.11
N VAL A 221 6.25 4.89 1.69
CA VAL A 221 6.14 4.50 0.27
C VAL A 221 5.69 5.66 -0.61
N VAL A 222 4.69 6.42 -0.15
CA VAL A 222 4.21 7.59 -0.90
C VAL A 222 5.33 8.59 -1.14
N VAL A 223 6.12 8.92 -0.12
CA VAL A 223 7.16 9.95 -0.21
C VAL A 223 8.38 9.45 -0.97
N GLU A 224 8.79 8.20 -0.74
CA GLU A 224 10.01 7.63 -1.32
C GLU A 224 9.83 7.16 -2.77
N GLU A 225 8.64 6.71 -3.15
CA GLU A 225 8.41 6.13 -4.48
C GLU A 225 7.37 6.87 -5.31
N LEU A 226 6.15 7.01 -4.80
CA LEU A 226 5.05 7.50 -5.62
C LEU A 226 5.15 8.98 -5.95
N ILE A 227 5.60 9.84 -5.01
CA ILE A 227 5.82 11.26 -5.27
C ILE A 227 6.97 11.48 -6.28
N PRO A 228 8.14 10.85 -6.15
CA PRO A 228 9.16 10.91 -7.19
C PRO A 228 8.65 10.44 -8.55
N GLU A 229 7.95 9.30 -8.61
CA GLU A 229 7.45 8.75 -9.88
C GLU A 229 6.42 9.67 -10.54
N MET A 230 5.46 10.23 -9.81
CA MET A 230 4.47 11.14 -10.38
C MET A 230 5.06 12.46 -10.85
N SER A 231 6.28 12.80 -10.40
CA SER A 231 6.98 14.05 -10.70
C SER A 231 8.08 13.91 -11.76
N GLN A 232 8.40 12.70 -12.24
CA GLN A 232 9.45 12.45 -13.22
C GLN A 232 9.22 13.16 -14.55
N GLY A 233 10.31 13.49 -15.27
CA GLY A 233 10.29 14.03 -16.63
C GLY A 233 9.95 15.51 -16.71
N GLN A 234 9.36 15.95 -17.85
CA GLN A 234 8.99 17.35 -18.03
C GLN A 234 7.85 17.77 -17.12
N HIS A 235 7.87 19.01 -16.64
CA HIS A 235 6.84 19.53 -15.74
C HIS A 235 5.42 19.30 -16.31
N SER A 236 4.54 18.74 -15.49
CA SER A 236 3.14 18.49 -15.81
C SER A 236 2.33 18.40 -14.52
N ASN A 237 1.14 18.96 -14.54
CA ASN A 237 0.23 18.93 -13.38
C ASN A 237 -0.56 17.62 -13.26
N ILE A 238 -0.33 16.64 -14.17
CA ILE A 238 -1.16 15.44 -14.23
C ILE A 238 -1.06 14.59 -12.94
N GLY A 239 0.15 14.41 -12.42
CA GLY A 239 0.36 13.69 -11.15
C GLY A 239 -0.39 14.37 -10.01
N THR A 240 -0.28 15.69 -9.88
CA THR A 240 -0.97 16.47 -8.83
C THR A 240 -2.50 16.39 -8.96
N ILE A 241 -3.03 16.49 -10.19
CA ILE A 241 -4.48 16.39 -10.43
C ILE A 241 -4.99 15.01 -10.03
N PHE A 242 -4.29 13.94 -10.45
CA PHE A 242 -4.69 12.58 -10.13
C PHE A 242 -4.47 12.24 -8.66
N PHE A 243 -3.46 12.81 -8.00
CA PHE A 243 -3.33 12.76 -6.53
C PHE A 243 -4.59 13.33 -5.85
N ALA A 244 -5.03 14.53 -6.26
CA ALA A 244 -6.22 15.12 -5.69
C ALA A 244 -7.49 14.28 -5.95
N VAL A 245 -7.59 13.64 -7.12
CA VAL A 245 -8.71 12.72 -7.45
C VAL A 245 -8.66 11.49 -6.53
N GLY A 246 -7.52 10.82 -6.40
CA GLY A 246 -7.37 9.64 -5.54
C GLY A 246 -7.64 9.96 -4.07
N PHE A 247 -7.06 11.06 -3.58
CA PHE A 247 -7.29 11.55 -2.22
C PHE A 247 -8.78 11.82 -1.94
N SER A 248 -9.46 12.54 -2.86
CA SER A 248 -10.88 12.86 -2.70
C SER A 248 -11.76 11.62 -2.76
N LEU A 249 -11.44 10.67 -3.65
CA LEU A 249 -12.18 9.41 -3.74
C LEU A 249 -12.10 8.63 -2.44
N MET A 250 -10.90 8.44 -1.90
CA MET A 250 -10.70 7.68 -0.66
C MET A 250 -11.33 8.39 0.54
N MET A 251 -11.17 9.70 0.64
CA MET A 251 -11.84 10.51 1.68
C MET A 251 -13.37 10.30 1.65
N VAL A 252 -13.98 10.28 0.46
CA VAL A 252 -15.42 10.03 0.33
C VAL A 252 -15.78 8.60 0.73
N LEU A 253 -14.98 7.61 0.35
CA LEU A 253 -15.21 6.21 0.74
C LEU A 253 -15.16 6.04 2.27
N ASP A 254 -14.14 6.59 2.92
CA ASP A 254 -14.02 6.51 4.39
C ASP A 254 -15.19 7.21 5.10
N VAL A 255 -15.53 8.43 4.70
CA VAL A 255 -16.59 9.21 5.38
C VAL A 255 -18.00 8.66 5.06
N ALA A 256 -18.23 8.10 3.88
CA ALA A 256 -19.54 7.60 3.48
C ALA A 256 -19.81 6.15 3.93
N LEU A 257 -18.79 5.34 4.10
CA LEU A 257 -18.90 3.92 4.45
C LEU A 257 -18.40 3.63 5.88
N GLY A 258 -17.44 4.40 6.40
CA GLY A 258 -16.86 4.25 7.74
C GLY A 258 -17.69 4.95 8.77
#